data_6b67ea19d2a8ad01a40dac64f29da3ec
#
_entry.id   6b67ea19d2a8ad01a40dac64f29da3ec
#
_cell.length_a   1.000
_cell.length_b   1.000
_cell.length_c   1.000
_cell.angle_alpha   90.00
_cell.angle_beta   90.00
_cell.angle_gamma   90.00
#
_symmetry.space_group_name_H-M   'P 1'
#
loop_
_entity.id
_entity.type
_entity.pdbx_description
1 polymer ?
#
loop_
_entity_poly.entity_id
_entity_poly.type
_entity_poly.pdbx_seq_one_letter_code
_entity_poly.pdbx_strand_id
1 'polypeptide(L)'
;LQAMTSGYDPLKKHSYSLLGSWDTRLNKGSVQAAYLNQTTSLPFLLSAMQINSYLGDVNNTVRDSNLVAAALPDMFWLSRYASLQVGWDYLERSTDTASTKRTGPFTMLSYTSYTQSGAQISPESGLGTYLGVYDFIPKDDYLHHWQFLAGGEKYLSRYLPKHHALMIRAKGVYTPEKIPSLYGVSTDSLVFIPDNPLPEYIMRGYARGQFFGRNLVNVNLEYRFPVWNIYRGSGTDPLFVRRISAALVGDGVATDGVFVNTALNQYESVNMKRWFWDAGLEARFETTLGYVFPVTLVVGFYEAFNAPKGKEGVFSSSLQVVGF
;
A
#
# COMPACT_ATOMS: atom_id res chain seq x y z
N LEU A 1 12.99 7.64 -7.48
CA LEU A 1 13.74 6.43 -7.82
C LEU A 1 13.46 5.34 -6.79
N GLN A 2 13.27 4.11 -7.24
CA GLN A 2 13.00 2.98 -6.35
C GLN A 2 13.78 1.75 -6.84
N ALA A 3 14.36 1.00 -5.90
CA ALA A 3 15.03 -0.25 -6.18
C ALA A 3 14.60 -1.30 -5.14
N MET A 4 14.38 -2.51 -5.60
CA MET A 4 13.99 -3.63 -4.75
C MET A 4 14.89 -4.83 -5.03
N THR A 5 15.27 -5.54 -3.99
CA THR A 5 15.88 -6.86 -4.08
C THR A 5 15.21 -7.81 -3.10
N SER A 6 15.04 -9.04 -3.51
CA SER A 6 14.52 -10.09 -2.64
C SER A 6 15.26 -11.40 -2.95
N GLY A 7 15.27 -12.27 -1.99
CA GLY A 7 15.88 -13.59 -2.15
C GLY A 7 15.34 -14.58 -1.14
N TYR A 8 15.56 -15.85 -1.45
CA TYR A 8 15.20 -16.96 -0.56
C TYR A 8 16.22 -18.08 -0.72
N ASP A 9 16.36 -18.88 0.32
CA ASP A 9 17.15 -20.11 0.24
C ASP A 9 16.45 -21.17 -0.61
N PRO A 10 17.17 -22.16 -1.16
CA PRO A 10 16.59 -23.20 -2.05
C PRO A 10 15.41 -23.97 -1.42
N LEU A 11 15.35 -24.06 -0.10
CA LEU A 11 14.27 -24.72 0.63
C LEU A 11 13.14 -23.76 1.00
N LYS A 12 13.24 -22.47 0.64
CA LYS A 12 12.31 -21.39 1.01
C LYS A 12 12.07 -21.25 2.52
N LYS A 13 13.03 -21.68 3.32
CA LYS A 13 12.96 -21.58 4.78
C LYS A 13 13.37 -20.19 5.28
N HIS A 14 14.17 -19.49 4.51
CA HIS A 14 14.59 -18.13 4.75
C HIS A 14 14.25 -17.29 3.53
N SER A 15 13.56 -16.19 3.72
CA SER A 15 13.34 -15.20 2.67
C SER A 15 13.61 -13.81 3.21
N TYR A 16 14.09 -12.93 2.34
CA TYR A 16 14.32 -11.54 2.67
C TYR A 16 13.88 -10.65 1.53
N SER A 17 13.51 -9.44 1.84
CA SER A 17 13.28 -8.37 0.89
C SER A 17 13.87 -7.07 1.40
N LEU A 18 14.42 -6.29 0.49
CA LEU A 18 14.94 -4.95 0.75
C LEU A 18 14.43 -4.02 -0.34
N LEU A 19 13.79 -2.95 0.06
CA LEU A 19 13.28 -1.90 -0.82
C LEU A 19 13.93 -0.58 -0.42
N GLY A 20 14.56 0.08 -1.39
CA GLY A 20 15.05 1.44 -1.25
C GLY A 20 14.32 2.36 -2.21
N SER A 21 13.95 3.54 -1.77
CA SER A 21 13.39 4.58 -2.63
C SER A 21 14.01 5.92 -2.35
N TRP A 22 14.11 6.75 -3.38
CA TRP A 22 14.61 8.12 -3.29
C TRP A 22 13.57 9.07 -3.87
N ASP A 23 13.06 9.95 -3.03
CA ASP A 23 12.18 11.01 -3.48
C ASP A 23 13.03 12.23 -3.87
N THR A 24 13.00 12.58 -5.15
CA THR A 24 13.78 13.71 -5.69
C THR A 24 13.26 15.06 -5.26
N ARG A 25 11.99 15.15 -4.85
CA ARG A 25 11.39 16.41 -4.37
C ARG A 25 11.81 16.68 -2.93
N LEU A 26 11.75 15.63 -2.08
CA LEU A 26 12.20 15.69 -0.68
C LEU A 26 13.73 15.68 -0.55
N ASN A 27 14.42 15.21 -1.58
CA ASN A 27 15.84 14.87 -1.51
C ASN A 27 16.16 13.92 -0.31
N LYS A 28 15.25 12.98 -0.04
CA LYS A 28 15.35 12.01 1.06
C LYS A 28 15.09 10.59 0.57
N GLY A 29 15.83 9.66 1.17
CA GLY A 29 15.66 8.23 0.94
C GLY A 29 14.69 7.60 1.95
N SER A 30 13.99 6.56 1.51
CA SER A 30 13.21 5.66 2.36
C SER A 30 13.71 4.24 2.15
N VAL A 31 13.67 3.42 3.20
CA VAL A 31 14.13 2.03 3.16
C VAL A 31 13.14 1.14 3.88
N GLN A 32 12.96 -0.05 3.34
CA GLN A 32 12.19 -1.13 3.97
C GLN A 32 13.01 -2.42 3.87
N ALA A 33 13.02 -3.19 4.94
CA ALA A 33 13.65 -4.48 5.00
C ALA A 33 12.71 -5.46 5.69
N ALA A 34 12.63 -6.69 5.19
CA ALA A 34 11.89 -7.75 5.85
C ALA A 34 12.64 -9.07 5.74
N TYR A 35 12.51 -9.88 6.77
CA TYR A 35 13.06 -11.20 6.87
C TYR A 35 12.03 -12.17 7.43
N LEU A 36 11.78 -13.25 6.73
CA LEU A 36 10.91 -14.34 7.13
C LEU A 36 11.72 -15.60 7.36
N ASN A 37 11.55 -16.21 8.53
CA ASN A 37 12.16 -17.49 8.88
C ASN A 37 11.05 -18.55 9.07
N GLN A 38 11.15 -19.62 8.32
CA GLN A 38 10.23 -20.77 8.35
C GLN A 38 10.93 -22.08 8.78
N THR A 39 12.10 -21.97 9.41
CA THR A 39 12.84 -23.17 9.89
C THR A 39 12.28 -23.75 11.17
N THR A 40 11.61 -22.93 11.97
CA THR A 40 11.07 -23.31 13.27
C THR A 40 9.62 -23.78 13.15
N SER A 41 9.13 -24.53 14.13
CA SER A 41 7.72 -24.92 14.21
C SER A 41 6.76 -23.72 14.29
N LEU A 42 7.27 -22.56 14.70
CA LEU A 42 6.58 -21.29 14.68
C LEU A 42 7.38 -20.32 13.79
N PRO A 43 7.01 -20.18 12.52
CA PRO A 43 7.65 -19.20 11.64
C PRO A 43 7.55 -17.78 12.19
N PHE A 44 8.56 -16.96 11.92
CA PHE A 44 8.55 -15.57 12.37
C PHE A 44 9.01 -14.60 11.28
N LEU A 45 8.46 -13.40 11.35
CA LEU A 45 8.73 -12.27 10.50
C LEU A 45 9.39 -11.15 11.31
N LEU A 46 10.45 -10.60 10.78
CA LEU A 46 11.02 -9.34 11.25
C LEU A 46 10.95 -8.33 10.12
N SER A 47 10.46 -7.13 10.37
CA SER A 47 10.51 -6.05 9.39
C SER A 47 10.94 -4.75 10.03
N ALA A 48 11.68 -3.96 9.25
CA ALA A 48 12.11 -2.62 9.61
C ALA A 48 11.84 -1.69 8.42
N MET A 49 11.31 -0.52 8.72
CA MET A 49 10.93 0.44 7.69
C MET A 49 11.22 1.85 8.17
N GLN A 50 11.78 2.67 7.29
CA GLN A 50 11.86 4.11 7.46
C GLN A 50 11.36 4.77 6.19
N ILE A 51 10.30 5.56 6.33
CA ILE A 51 9.69 6.29 5.22
C ILE A 51 9.76 7.79 5.51
N ASN A 52 10.13 8.56 4.49
CA ASN A 52 10.05 10.01 4.53
C ASN A 52 8.92 10.45 3.61
N SER A 53 8.01 11.26 4.14
CA SER A 53 6.84 11.80 3.43
C SER A 53 6.67 13.29 3.69
N TYR A 54 5.74 13.92 2.98
CA TYR A 54 5.38 15.32 3.18
C TYR A 54 4.26 15.46 4.20
N LEU A 55 4.29 16.52 4.97
CA LEU A 55 3.15 16.98 5.73
C LEU A 55 2.71 18.35 5.16
N GLY A 56 2.05 18.30 4.01
CA GLY A 56 1.45 19.48 3.38
C GLY A 56 2.39 20.37 2.58
N ASP A 57 3.63 20.57 3.00
CA ASP A 57 4.65 21.36 2.30
C ASP A 57 5.97 20.61 2.23
N VAL A 58 6.79 20.90 1.21
CA VAL A 58 8.13 20.33 1.01
C VAL A 58 9.06 20.60 2.19
N ASN A 59 8.81 21.68 2.92
CA ASN A 59 9.58 22.09 4.08
C ASN A 59 9.12 21.41 5.37
N ASN A 60 7.99 20.68 5.36
CA ASN A 60 7.45 20.03 6.52
C ASN A 60 7.45 18.52 6.30
N THR A 61 8.54 17.86 6.66
CA THR A 61 8.73 16.44 6.43
C THR A 61 8.35 15.61 7.62
N VAL A 62 7.73 14.45 7.35
CA VAL A 62 7.46 13.41 8.34
C VAL A 62 8.35 12.23 8.06
N ARG A 63 9.01 11.73 9.10
CA ARG A 63 9.75 10.47 9.08
C ARG A 63 8.99 9.46 9.92
N ASP A 64 8.54 8.40 9.30
CA ASP A 64 7.97 7.24 9.97
C ASP A 64 9.03 6.13 10.02
N SER A 65 9.37 5.66 11.22
CA SER A 65 10.24 4.50 11.46
C SER A 65 9.40 3.43 12.14
N ASN A 66 9.33 2.25 11.53
CA ASN A 66 8.53 1.14 12.05
C ASN A 66 9.40 -0.12 12.18
N LEU A 67 9.24 -0.81 13.31
CA LEU A 67 9.85 -2.12 13.56
C LEU A 67 8.75 -3.10 13.96
N VAL A 68 8.67 -4.21 13.25
CA VAL A 68 7.69 -5.27 13.51
C VAL A 68 8.40 -6.59 13.73
N ALA A 69 8.00 -7.29 14.80
CA ALA A 69 8.35 -8.69 15.03
C ALA A 69 7.07 -9.49 15.20
N ALA A 70 6.83 -10.47 14.35
CA ALA A 70 5.61 -11.26 14.37
C ALA A 70 5.89 -12.75 14.24
N ALA A 71 5.14 -13.56 14.99
CA ALA A 71 5.00 -14.99 14.79
C ALA A 71 3.86 -15.25 13.79
N LEU A 72 4.00 -16.33 13.03
CA LEU A 72 3.06 -16.76 12.00
C LEU A 72 2.55 -18.19 12.32
N PRO A 73 1.62 -18.32 13.27
CA PRO A 73 1.05 -19.62 13.60
C PRO A 73 0.38 -20.26 12.38
N ASP A 74 0.51 -21.56 12.26
CA ASP A 74 -0.14 -22.33 11.21
C ASP A 74 -1.66 -22.30 11.37
N MET A 75 -2.35 -21.94 10.29
CA MET A 75 -3.81 -21.85 10.22
C MET A 75 -4.45 -22.89 9.31
N PHE A 76 -3.73 -23.95 8.92
CA PHE A 76 -4.25 -25.02 8.05
C PHE A 76 -5.53 -25.66 8.56
N TRP A 77 -5.71 -25.73 9.87
CA TRP A 77 -6.92 -26.22 10.51
C TRP A 77 -8.18 -25.39 10.19
N LEU A 78 -8.02 -24.08 9.90
CA LEU A 78 -9.11 -23.20 9.50
C LEU A 78 -9.22 -23.15 7.96
N SER A 79 -8.13 -22.84 7.27
CA SER A 79 -8.05 -22.80 5.81
C SER A 79 -6.60 -22.66 5.36
N ARG A 80 -6.25 -23.34 4.25
CA ARG A 80 -4.96 -23.12 3.57
C ARG A 80 -4.77 -21.70 3.02
N TYR A 81 -5.82 -20.92 2.97
CA TYR A 81 -5.84 -19.54 2.49
C TYR A 81 -5.82 -18.51 3.63
N ALA A 82 -5.92 -18.96 4.86
CA ALA A 82 -5.87 -18.12 6.04
C ALA A 82 -4.45 -18.02 6.58
N SER A 83 -4.08 -16.86 7.07
CA SER A 83 -2.85 -16.64 7.83
C SER A 83 -3.13 -15.78 9.05
N LEU A 84 -2.46 -16.09 10.14
CA LEU A 84 -2.50 -15.35 11.40
C LEU A 84 -1.12 -14.77 11.66
N GLN A 85 -1.07 -13.53 12.11
CA GLN A 85 0.14 -12.89 12.60
C GLN A 85 -0.13 -12.38 14.00
N VAL A 86 0.75 -12.69 14.92
CA VAL A 86 0.70 -12.18 16.29
C VAL A 86 2.09 -11.63 16.61
N GLY A 87 2.16 -10.38 17.02
CA GLY A 87 3.46 -9.77 17.16
C GLY A 87 3.47 -8.50 17.98
N TRP A 88 4.57 -7.80 17.83
CA TRP A 88 4.82 -6.51 18.47
C TRP A 88 5.22 -5.49 17.42
N ASP A 89 4.61 -4.32 17.48
CA ASP A 89 4.87 -3.17 16.62
C ASP A 89 5.49 -2.02 17.42
N TYR A 90 6.49 -1.37 16.84
CA TYR A 90 7.06 -0.11 17.32
C TYR A 90 7.03 0.88 16.15
N LEU A 91 6.37 2.00 16.36
CA LEU A 91 6.31 3.09 15.39
C LEU A 91 6.81 4.39 16.04
N GLU A 92 7.76 5.03 15.38
CA GLU A 92 8.19 6.39 15.68
C GLU A 92 7.86 7.28 14.48
N ARG A 93 7.07 8.31 14.73
CA ARG A 93 6.79 9.37 13.78
C ARG A 93 7.46 10.64 14.25
N SER A 94 8.35 11.20 13.45
CA SER A 94 9.05 12.44 13.74
C SER A 94 8.79 13.47 12.65
N THR A 95 8.52 14.70 13.07
CA THR A 95 8.54 15.92 12.27
C THR A 95 9.76 16.74 12.68
N ASP A 96 10.01 17.87 12.02
CA ASP A 96 11.11 18.75 12.38
C ASP A 96 10.95 19.37 13.79
N THR A 97 9.74 19.37 14.35
CA THR A 97 9.41 20.02 15.64
C THR A 97 8.95 19.06 16.72
N ALA A 98 8.56 17.85 16.38
CA ALA A 98 7.98 16.89 17.34
C ALA A 98 8.29 15.45 16.94
N SER A 99 8.42 14.58 17.93
CA SER A 99 8.53 13.13 17.73
C SER A 99 7.51 12.43 18.61
N THR A 100 6.89 11.39 18.06
CA THR A 100 5.92 10.56 18.77
C THR A 100 6.30 9.10 18.62
N LYS A 101 6.18 8.36 19.70
CA LYS A 101 6.52 6.94 19.75
C LYS A 101 5.32 6.16 20.24
N ARG A 102 4.98 5.09 19.53
CA ARG A 102 3.96 4.13 19.95
C ARG A 102 4.48 2.73 19.78
N THR A 103 4.11 1.86 20.68
CA THR A 103 4.51 0.46 20.65
C THR A 103 3.43 -0.39 21.26
N GLY A 104 3.31 -1.62 20.82
CA GLY A 104 2.34 -2.51 21.41
C GLY A 104 2.15 -3.81 20.64
N PRO A 105 1.46 -4.77 21.26
CA PRO A 105 1.11 -6.01 20.61
C PRO A 105 0.07 -5.80 19.50
N PHE A 106 0.12 -6.67 18.52
CA PHE A 106 -0.91 -6.72 17.49
C PHE A 106 -1.26 -8.16 17.12
N THR A 107 -2.45 -8.30 16.57
CA THR A 107 -2.91 -9.54 15.95
C THR A 107 -3.57 -9.20 14.62
N MET A 108 -3.23 -9.95 13.57
CA MET A 108 -3.80 -9.79 12.25
C MET A 108 -4.16 -11.13 11.66
N LEU A 109 -5.41 -11.28 11.28
CA LEU A 109 -5.94 -12.42 10.53
C LEU A 109 -6.16 -12.00 9.09
N SER A 110 -5.63 -12.76 8.14
CA SER A 110 -5.86 -12.54 6.73
C SER A 110 -6.32 -13.81 6.01
N TYR A 111 -7.03 -13.61 4.91
CA TYR A 111 -7.50 -14.66 4.02
C TYR A 111 -7.29 -14.21 2.57
N THR A 112 -6.59 -15.02 1.76
CA THR A 112 -6.29 -14.68 0.37
C THR A 112 -6.51 -15.89 -0.53
N SER A 113 -7.55 -15.84 -1.36
CA SER A 113 -7.97 -16.94 -2.23
C SER A 113 -7.85 -16.64 -3.73
N TYR A 114 -7.29 -15.52 -4.10
CA TYR A 114 -7.06 -15.20 -5.50
C TYR A 114 -5.69 -15.69 -5.98
N THR A 115 -5.65 -16.07 -7.25
CA THR A 115 -4.42 -16.46 -7.95
C THR A 115 -4.35 -15.73 -9.28
N GLN A 116 -3.15 -15.47 -9.75
CA GLN A 116 -2.91 -14.86 -11.05
C GLN A 116 -2.05 -15.79 -11.91
N SER A 117 -2.51 -16.12 -13.11
CA SER A 117 -1.70 -16.82 -14.10
C SER A 117 -0.88 -15.86 -14.96
N GLY A 118 0.18 -16.38 -15.59
CA GLY A 118 1.06 -15.54 -16.42
C GLY A 118 0.38 -14.85 -17.60
N ALA A 119 -0.75 -15.36 -18.09
CA ALA A 119 -1.51 -14.75 -19.18
C ALA A 119 -2.45 -13.62 -18.71
N GLN A 120 -2.80 -13.60 -17.44
CA GLN A 120 -3.74 -12.63 -16.86
C GLN A 120 -3.02 -11.30 -16.57
N ILE A 121 -3.69 -10.17 -16.78
CA ILE A 121 -3.19 -8.83 -16.42
C ILE A 121 -3.29 -8.55 -14.92
N SER A 122 -4.23 -9.22 -14.26
CA SER A 122 -4.46 -9.20 -12.81
C SER A 122 -5.22 -10.46 -12.41
N PRO A 123 -5.38 -10.75 -11.11
CA PRO A 123 -6.34 -11.77 -10.70
C PRO A 123 -7.71 -11.50 -11.34
N GLU A 124 -8.36 -12.54 -11.86
CA GLU A 124 -9.67 -12.42 -12.51
C GLU A 124 -10.80 -12.82 -11.56
N SER A 125 -10.49 -13.55 -10.50
CA SER A 125 -11.46 -13.96 -9.50
C SER A 125 -10.77 -14.18 -8.15
N GLY A 126 -11.56 -14.15 -7.09
CA GLY A 126 -11.08 -14.42 -5.73
C GLY A 126 -11.35 -13.27 -4.77
N LEU A 127 -10.95 -13.50 -3.54
CA LEU A 127 -11.17 -12.62 -2.40
C LEU A 127 -9.91 -12.55 -1.56
N GLY A 128 -9.49 -11.36 -1.20
CA GLY A 128 -8.54 -11.09 -0.13
C GLY A 128 -9.23 -10.29 0.97
N THR A 129 -9.04 -10.66 2.24
CA THR A 129 -9.56 -9.90 3.38
C THR A 129 -8.57 -9.93 4.53
N TYR A 130 -8.62 -8.93 5.38
CA TYR A 130 -7.87 -8.92 6.63
C TYR A 130 -8.63 -8.20 7.74
N LEU A 131 -8.36 -8.61 8.97
CA LEU A 131 -8.80 -7.98 10.21
C LEU A 131 -7.59 -7.88 11.13
N GLY A 132 -7.33 -6.70 11.66
CA GLY A 132 -6.21 -6.44 12.54
C GLY A 132 -6.64 -5.67 13.78
N VAL A 133 -5.96 -5.93 14.89
CA VAL A 133 -6.11 -5.20 16.14
C VAL A 133 -4.72 -4.89 16.66
N TYR A 134 -4.50 -3.62 16.97
CA TYR A 134 -3.29 -3.11 17.61
C TYR A 134 -3.67 -2.52 18.96
N ASP A 135 -2.89 -2.82 19.97
CA ASP A 135 -2.99 -2.25 21.30
C ASP A 135 -1.74 -1.39 21.54
N PHE A 136 -1.84 -0.10 21.30
CA PHE A 136 -0.73 0.80 21.47
C PHE A 136 -0.61 1.28 22.91
N ILE A 137 0.45 0.82 23.57
CA ILE A 137 0.81 1.17 24.94
C ILE A 137 1.52 2.53 24.92
N PRO A 138 1.14 3.48 25.76
CA PRO A 138 1.75 4.80 25.78
C PRO A 138 3.21 4.72 26.24
N LYS A 139 4.02 5.51 25.56
CA LYS A 139 5.39 5.82 25.99
C LYS A 139 5.55 7.34 25.85
N ASP A 140 6.03 8.00 26.90
CA ASP A 140 6.28 9.44 26.90
C ASP A 140 5.02 10.30 26.58
N ASP A 141 4.13 10.49 27.55
CA ASP A 141 2.90 11.32 27.51
C ASP A 141 1.81 10.91 26.48
N TYR A 142 1.86 9.69 25.97
CA TYR A 142 0.95 9.18 24.98
C TYR A 142 -0.24 8.44 25.59
N LEU A 143 -1.46 8.66 25.05
CA LEU A 143 -2.64 7.96 25.49
C LEU A 143 -2.63 6.51 24.94
N HIS A 144 -2.89 5.55 25.81
CA HIS A 144 -3.23 4.18 25.43
C HIS A 144 -4.41 4.21 24.46
N HIS A 145 -4.28 3.52 23.34
CA HIS A 145 -5.36 3.42 22.38
C HIS A 145 -5.34 2.11 21.60
N TRP A 146 -6.52 1.68 21.26
CA TRP A 146 -6.75 0.56 20.37
C TRP A 146 -6.90 1.04 18.93
N GLN A 147 -6.38 0.28 17.98
CA GLN A 147 -6.59 0.53 16.57
C GLN A 147 -7.09 -0.75 15.91
N PHE A 148 -8.25 -0.66 15.29
CA PHE A 148 -8.88 -1.74 14.54
C PHE A 148 -8.72 -1.49 13.05
N LEU A 149 -8.20 -2.49 12.33
CA LEU A 149 -8.01 -2.45 10.90
C LEU A 149 -8.89 -3.51 10.25
N ALA A 150 -9.56 -3.14 9.19
CA ALA A 150 -10.31 -4.09 8.38
C ALA A 150 -10.18 -3.72 6.91
N GLY A 151 -10.11 -4.71 6.06
CA GLY A 151 -10.10 -4.46 4.62
C GLY A 151 -10.34 -5.71 3.82
N GLY A 152 -10.65 -5.49 2.56
CA GLY A 152 -10.81 -6.57 1.62
C GLY A 152 -10.79 -6.09 0.19
N GLU A 153 -10.47 -7.01 -0.71
CA GLU A 153 -10.50 -6.82 -2.14
C GLU A 153 -11.14 -8.02 -2.82
N LYS A 154 -11.97 -7.74 -3.80
CA LYS A 154 -12.68 -8.74 -4.59
C LYS A 154 -12.40 -8.56 -6.05
N TYR A 155 -12.05 -9.63 -6.72
CA TYR A 155 -11.87 -9.67 -8.17
C TYR A 155 -13.06 -10.38 -8.82
N LEU A 156 -13.60 -9.77 -9.87
CA LEU A 156 -14.78 -10.23 -10.61
C LEU A 156 -14.47 -10.20 -12.11
N SER A 157 -14.68 -11.32 -12.80
CA SER A 157 -14.52 -11.40 -14.26
C SER A 157 -15.64 -12.18 -14.94
N ARG A 158 -16.46 -12.91 -14.16
CA ARG A 158 -17.42 -13.90 -14.69
C ARG A 158 -18.31 -13.41 -15.82
N TYR A 159 -18.69 -12.13 -15.80
CA TYR A 159 -19.60 -11.52 -16.79
C TYR A 159 -18.91 -10.49 -17.68
N LEU A 160 -17.57 -10.42 -17.59
CA LEU A 160 -16.75 -9.50 -18.36
C LEU A 160 -16.14 -10.21 -19.59
N PRO A 161 -15.70 -9.47 -20.58
CA PRO A 161 -14.93 -10.03 -21.68
C PRO A 161 -13.67 -10.76 -21.18
N LYS A 162 -13.13 -11.66 -22.00
CA LYS A 162 -11.96 -12.47 -21.64
C LYS A 162 -10.77 -11.58 -21.22
N HIS A 163 -10.13 -11.92 -20.11
CA HIS A 163 -9.01 -11.19 -19.51
C HIS A 163 -9.35 -9.78 -19.00
N HIS A 164 -10.63 -9.43 -18.91
CA HIS A 164 -11.06 -8.25 -18.17
C HIS A 164 -11.30 -8.60 -16.70
N ALA A 165 -11.01 -7.67 -15.83
CA ALA A 165 -11.22 -7.83 -14.38
C ALA A 165 -11.74 -6.54 -13.75
N LEU A 166 -12.74 -6.67 -12.91
CA LEU A 166 -13.19 -5.62 -12.01
C LEU A 166 -12.67 -5.93 -10.62
N MET A 167 -11.89 -5.02 -10.05
CA MET A 167 -11.43 -5.07 -8.68
C MET A 167 -12.21 -4.06 -7.85
N ILE A 168 -12.76 -4.50 -6.74
CA ILE A 168 -13.38 -3.66 -5.72
C ILE A 168 -12.58 -3.86 -4.45
N ARG A 169 -12.09 -2.78 -3.86
CA ARG A 169 -11.32 -2.80 -2.63
C ARG A 169 -11.90 -1.81 -1.64
N ALA A 170 -12.02 -2.21 -0.40
CA ALA A 170 -12.42 -1.34 0.70
C ALA A 170 -11.53 -1.61 1.91
N LYS A 171 -11.12 -0.56 2.60
CA LYS A 171 -10.26 -0.62 3.77
C LYS A 171 -10.66 0.43 4.77
N GLY A 172 -10.46 0.14 6.03
CA GLY A 172 -10.73 1.08 7.09
C GLY A 172 -9.86 0.87 8.31
N VAL A 173 -9.67 1.96 9.02
CA VAL A 173 -9.05 2.02 10.34
C VAL A 173 -10.01 2.74 11.27
N TYR A 174 -10.20 2.18 12.44
CA TYR A 174 -11.03 2.73 13.50
C TYR A 174 -10.25 2.78 14.81
N THR A 175 -10.20 3.97 15.42
CA THR A 175 -9.59 4.21 16.73
C THR A 175 -10.66 4.84 17.63
N PRO A 176 -11.18 4.12 18.64
CA PRO A 176 -12.27 4.62 19.49
C PRO A 176 -11.83 5.82 20.33
N GLU A 177 -10.59 5.86 20.78
CA GLU A 177 -10.06 6.92 21.63
C GLU A 177 -9.84 8.21 20.83
N LYS A 178 -9.98 9.35 21.52
CA LYS A 178 -9.70 10.68 20.94
C LYS A 178 -8.19 10.94 20.96
N ILE A 179 -7.51 10.49 19.93
CA ILE A 179 -6.09 10.82 19.70
C ILE A 179 -5.96 12.01 18.74
N PRO A 180 -4.91 12.82 18.85
CA PRO A 180 -4.63 13.84 17.85
C PRO A 180 -4.46 13.24 16.43
N SER A 181 -4.97 13.91 15.41
CA SER A 181 -4.98 13.39 14.03
C SER A 181 -3.59 13.06 13.46
N LEU A 182 -2.56 13.76 13.89
CA LEU A 182 -1.16 13.47 13.51
C LEU A 182 -0.68 12.07 13.94
N TYR A 183 -1.35 11.48 14.90
CA TYR A 183 -1.05 10.13 15.42
C TYR A 183 -1.92 9.06 14.76
N GLY A 184 -2.85 9.49 13.94
CA GLY A 184 -3.71 8.61 13.18
C GLY A 184 -3.03 8.02 11.96
N VAL A 185 -3.83 7.50 11.08
CA VAL A 185 -3.44 6.91 9.81
C VAL A 185 -3.44 8.00 8.74
N SER A 186 -2.53 7.92 7.79
CA SER A 186 -2.52 8.77 6.62
C SER A 186 -2.65 7.94 5.34
N THR A 187 -3.00 8.58 4.23
CA THR A 187 -2.99 7.95 2.90
C THR A 187 -1.59 7.55 2.43
N ASP A 188 -0.56 7.88 3.19
CA ASP A 188 0.83 7.43 2.98
C ASP A 188 1.27 6.30 3.93
N SER A 189 0.40 5.90 4.87
CA SER A 189 0.76 4.86 5.82
C SER A 189 0.93 3.53 5.11
N LEU A 190 2.18 3.11 4.95
CA LEU A 190 2.54 1.78 4.48
C LEU A 190 2.65 0.86 5.69
N VAL A 191 1.85 -0.16 5.74
CA VAL A 191 2.12 -1.32 6.60
C VAL A 191 2.62 -2.43 5.69
N PHE A 192 3.91 -2.71 5.77
CA PHE A 192 4.54 -3.74 4.96
C PHE A 192 4.43 -5.09 5.64
N ILE A 193 3.85 -6.06 4.95
CA ILE A 193 3.92 -7.48 5.27
C ILE A 193 4.52 -8.17 4.05
N PRO A 194 5.64 -8.94 4.17
CA PRO A 194 6.20 -9.70 3.08
C PRO A 194 5.17 -10.57 2.46
N ASP A 195 4.81 -10.98 1.50
CA ASP A 195 3.76 -11.82 0.90
C ASP A 195 2.33 -11.24 0.87
N ASN A 196 2.03 -10.27 1.70
CA ASN A 196 0.74 -9.59 1.68
C ASN A 196 0.95 -8.13 2.13
N PRO A 197 1.50 -7.28 1.25
CA PRO A 197 1.64 -5.86 1.57
C PRO A 197 0.25 -5.34 1.89
N LEU A 198 0.04 -4.89 3.14
CA LEU A 198 -1.17 -4.16 3.47
C LEU A 198 -1.22 -2.98 2.51
N PRO A 199 -2.21 -2.97 1.65
CA PRO A 199 -2.21 -2.02 0.57
C PRO A 199 -2.32 -0.62 1.13
N GLU A 200 -1.55 0.28 0.56
CA GLU A 200 -1.67 1.72 0.77
C GLU A 200 -3.13 2.17 0.65
N TYR A 201 -3.51 3.16 1.43
CA TYR A 201 -4.76 3.87 1.19
C TYR A 201 -4.57 4.72 -0.06
N ILE A 202 -5.13 4.28 -1.18
CA ILE A 202 -4.83 4.84 -2.49
C ILE A 202 -5.83 5.94 -2.81
N MET A 203 -5.30 7.13 -3.11
CA MET A 203 -6.00 8.28 -3.67
C MET A 203 -5.15 8.87 -4.78
N ARG A 204 -5.40 8.43 -6.02
CA ARG A 204 -4.52 8.73 -7.15
C ARG A 204 -4.63 10.18 -7.64
N GLY A 205 -5.79 10.78 -7.52
CA GLY A 205 -6.06 12.18 -7.90
C GLY A 205 -5.59 13.20 -6.86
N TYR A 206 -5.04 12.74 -5.73
CA TYR A 206 -4.54 13.59 -4.66
C TYR A 206 -3.05 13.34 -4.42
N ALA A 207 -2.34 14.32 -3.89
CA ALA A 207 -0.96 14.11 -3.48
C ALA A 207 -0.91 13.17 -2.28
N ARG A 208 0.19 12.43 -2.15
CA ARG A 208 0.42 11.54 -1.01
C ARG A 208 0.38 12.31 0.30
N GLY A 209 -0.11 11.67 1.36
CA GLY A 209 -0.12 12.23 2.71
C GLY A 209 -1.06 13.43 2.90
N GLN A 210 -2.06 13.63 2.05
CA GLN A 210 -3.00 14.74 2.20
C GLN A 210 -4.12 14.48 3.22
N PHE A 211 -4.38 13.22 3.52
CA PHE A 211 -5.46 12.83 4.44
C PHE A 211 -4.86 12.19 5.68
N PHE A 212 -5.15 12.78 6.84
CA PHE A 212 -4.76 12.30 8.15
C PHE A 212 -5.97 12.20 9.04
N GLY A 213 -6.08 11.12 9.80
CA GLY A 213 -7.15 10.97 10.77
C GLY A 213 -6.98 9.77 11.66
N ARG A 214 -7.68 9.76 12.78
CA ARG A 214 -7.74 8.59 13.66
C ARG A 214 -8.59 7.48 13.05
N ASN A 215 -9.65 7.86 12.33
CA ASN A 215 -10.51 6.96 11.56
C ASN A 215 -10.38 7.31 10.07
N LEU A 216 -10.24 6.29 9.25
CA LEU A 216 -10.13 6.44 7.81
C LEU A 216 -10.83 5.27 7.12
N VAL A 217 -11.59 5.57 6.09
CA VAL A 217 -12.16 4.57 5.17
C VAL A 217 -11.74 4.95 3.75
N ASN A 218 -11.23 3.96 3.02
CA ASN A 218 -10.83 4.12 1.63
C ASN A 218 -11.49 3.04 0.77
N VAL A 219 -12.01 3.44 -0.37
CA VAL A 219 -12.65 2.55 -1.35
C VAL A 219 -12.00 2.77 -2.71
N ASN A 220 -11.61 1.68 -3.36
CA ASN A 220 -11.02 1.73 -4.69
C ASN A 220 -11.79 0.81 -5.63
N LEU A 221 -12.03 1.29 -6.84
CA LEU A 221 -12.65 0.56 -7.92
C LEU A 221 -11.72 0.60 -9.13
N GLU A 222 -11.39 -0.56 -9.70
CA GLU A 222 -10.55 -0.63 -10.88
C GLU A 222 -11.15 -1.61 -11.88
N TYR A 223 -11.43 -1.12 -13.09
CA TYR A 223 -11.78 -1.95 -14.22
C TYR A 223 -10.58 -2.07 -15.16
N ARG A 224 -9.96 -3.25 -15.19
CA ARG A 224 -8.73 -3.55 -15.93
C ARG A 224 -9.04 -4.34 -17.17
N PHE A 225 -8.41 -3.98 -18.30
CA PHE A 225 -8.60 -4.66 -19.56
C PHE A 225 -7.33 -4.67 -20.42
N PRO A 226 -7.09 -5.74 -21.21
CA PRO A 226 -5.99 -5.79 -22.16
C PRO A 226 -6.28 -4.87 -23.33
N VAL A 227 -5.30 -4.08 -23.75
CA VAL A 227 -5.36 -3.27 -24.97
C VAL A 227 -4.67 -4.01 -26.11
N TRP A 228 -3.48 -4.53 -25.85
CA TRP A 228 -2.71 -5.22 -26.86
C TRP A 228 -1.75 -6.25 -26.23
N ASN A 229 -1.87 -7.51 -26.66
CA ASN A 229 -0.97 -8.59 -26.30
C ASN A 229 0.08 -8.73 -27.39
N ILE A 230 1.30 -8.26 -27.12
CA ILE A 230 2.40 -8.15 -28.10
C ILE A 230 3.23 -9.42 -28.10
N TYR A 231 3.70 -9.86 -26.93
CA TYR A 231 4.56 -11.03 -26.72
C TYR A 231 5.71 -11.13 -27.73
N ARG A 232 6.43 -10.04 -27.94
CA ARG A 232 7.47 -9.95 -28.95
C ARG A 232 8.75 -9.33 -28.41
N GLY A 233 9.89 -9.97 -28.73
CA GLY A 233 11.22 -9.40 -28.57
C GLY A 233 11.74 -8.89 -29.92
N SER A 234 12.80 -8.08 -29.88
CA SER A 234 13.51 -7.57 -31.05
C SER A 234 14.80 -8.38 -31.24
N GLY A 235 14.69 -9.61 -31.79
CA GLY A 235 15.83 -10.46 -32.04
C GLY A 235 16.68 -10.77 -30.81
N THR A 236 17.96 -10.34 -30.81
CA THR A 236 18.89 -10.49 -29.68
C THR A 236 18.87 -9.35 -28.69
N ASP A 237 18.03 -8.33 -28.89
CA ASP A 237 17.93 -7.21 -27.98
C ASP A 237 17.37 -7.66 -26.63
N PRO A 238 17.91 -7.17 -25.51
CA PRO A 238 17.49 -7.58 -24.17
C PRO A 238 16.14 -6.95 -23.75
N LEU A 239 15.25 -6.72 -24.69
CA LEU A 239 13.91 -6.14 -24.49
C LEU A 239 12.84 -7.08 -25.04
N PHE A 240 11.95 -7.53 -24.17
CA PHE A 240 10.76 -8.28 -24.55
C PHE A 240 9.52 -7.51 -24.12
N VAL A 241 8.73 -7.04 -25.10
CA VAL A 241 7.46 -6.37 -24.85
C VAL A 241 6.38 -7.42 -24.67
N ARG A 242 5.78 -7.45 -23.50
CA ARG A 242 4.80 -8.45 -23.14
C ARG A 242 3.39 -8.03 -23.58
N ARG A 243 2.90 -6.93 -23.06
CA ARG A 243 1.57 -6.42 -23.36
C ARG A 243 1.39 -4.97 -22.94
N ILE A 244 0.33 -4.39 -23.49
CA ILE A 244 -0.21 -3.10 -23.04
C ILE A 244 -1.60 -3.38 -22.47
N SER A 245 -1.87 -2.91 -21.28
CA SER A 245 -3.19 -2.96 -20.63
C SER A 245 -3.60 -1.57 -20.16
N ALA A 246 -4.87 -1.38 -19.91
CA ALA A 246 -5.41 -0.15 -19.39
C ALA A 246 -6.34 -0.44 -18.20
N ALA A 247 -6.57 0.59 -17.38
CA ALA A 247 -7.51 0.53 -16.28
C ALA A 247 -8.30 1.83 -16.16
N LEU A 248 -9.59 1.73 -15.96
CA LEU A 248 -10.41 2.82 -15.42
C LEU A 248 -10.40 2.69 -13.91
N VAL A 249 -10.12 3.76 -13.22
CA VAL A 249 -9.96 3.77 -11.77
C VAL A 249 -10.84 4.83 -11.13
N GLY A 250 -11.29 4.56 -9.92
CA GLY A 250 -11.99 5.50 -9.06
C GLY A 250 -11.63 5.21 -7.62
N ASP A 251 -11.25 6.25 -6.89
CA ASP A 251 -10.86 6.15 -5.50
C ASP A 251 -11.72 7.06 -4.64
N GLY A 252 -12.00 6.64 -3.42
CA GLY A 252 -12.75 7.42 -2.44
C GLY A 252 -12.15 7.31 -1.06
N VAL A 253 -12.14 8.40 -0.30
CA VAL A 253 -11.69 8.44 1.09
C VAL A 253 -12.60 9.30 1.94
N ALA A 254 -12.85 8.84 3.15
CA ALA A 254 -13.40 9.63 4.23
C ALA A 254 -12.52 9.47 5.47
N THR A 255 -12.30 10.55 6.20
CA THR A 255 -11.51 10.56 7.44
C THR A 255 -12.09 11.54 8.46
N ASP A 256 -11.84 11.30 9.74
CA ASP A 256 -12.09 12.25 10.81
C ASP A 256 -10.78 12.85 11.29
N GLY A 257 -10.35 13.91 10.66
CA GLY A 257 -9.04 14.50 10.97
C GLY A 257 -8.76 15.74 10.15
N VAL A 258 -7.71 15.68 9.37
CA VAL A 258 -7.21 16.81 8.62
C VAL A 258 -7.00 16.45 7.15
N PHE A 259 -7.50 17.29 6.28
CA PHE A 259 -7.11 17.35 4.88
C PHE A 259 -6.09 18.46 4.70
N VAL A 260 -4.97 18.14 4.07
CA VAL A 260 -3.89 19.07 3.81
C VAL A 260 -4.00 19.60 2.37
N ASN A 261 -4.35 20.87 2.23
CA ASN A 261 -4.35 21.54 0.94
C ASN A 261 -2.93 22.02 0.61
N THR A 262 -2.21 21.22 -0.17
CA THR A 262 -0.83 21.54 -0.55
C THR A 262 -0.70 22.77 -1.45
N ALA A 263 -1.74 23.10 -2.22
CA ALA A 263 -1.71 24.27 -3.10
C ALA A 263 -1.85 25.60 -2.34
N LEU A 264 -2.59 25.60 -1.23
CA LEU A 264 -2.83 26.79 -0.40
C LEU A 264 -2.05 26.78 0.92
N ASN A 265 -1.29 25.69 1.18
CA ASN A 265 -0.60 25.43 2.44
C ASN A 265 -1.54 25.57 3.67
N GLN A 266 -2.73 25.01 3.56
CA GLN A 266 -3.78 25.11 4.58
C GLN A 266 -4.20 23.74 5.06
N TYR A 267 -4.56 23.67 6.34
CA TYR A 267 -5.11 22.49 7.00
C TYR A 267 -6.61 22.69 7.18
N GLU A 268 -7.39 21.77 6.63
CA GLU A 268 -8.85 21.78 6.78
C GLU A 268 -9.27 20.60 7.67
N SER A 269 -9.99 20.88 8.73
CA SER A 269 -10.60 19.84 9.56
C SER A 269 -11.73 19.17 8.81
N VAL A 270 -11.69 17.85 8.73
CA VAL A 270 -12.67 17.03 8.02
C VAL A 270 -13.27 15.98 8.95
N ASN A 271 -14.43 15.48 8.59
CA ASN A 271 -15.12 14.43 9.33
C ASN A 271 -15.57 13.31 8.39
N MET A 272 -15.91 12.14 8.97
CA MET A 272 -16.32 10.94 8.21
C MET A 272 -17.55 11.11 7.31
N LYS A 273 -18.31 12.20 7.40
CA LYS A 273 -19.45 12.46 6.51
C LYS A 273 -19.03 13.06 5.18
N ARG A 274 -17.84 13.64 5.10
CA ARG A 274 -17.31 14.25 3.88
C ARG A 274 -16.42 13.24 3.17
N TRP A 275 -16.84 12.87 1.96
CA TRP A 275 -16.08 12.02 1.07
C TRP A 275 -15.33 12.83 0.03
N PHE A 276 -14.11 12.43 -0.23
CA PHE A 276 -13.29 12.90 -1.33
C PHE A 276 -13.17 11.79 -2.35
N TRP A 277 -13.28 12.13 -3.63
CA TRP A 277 -13.28 11.17 -4.72
C TRP A 277 -12.33 11.60 -5.81
N ASP A 278 -11.77 10.63 -6.49
CA ASP A 278 -11.11 10.83 -7.76
C ASP A 278 -11.51 9.75 -8.76
N ALA A 279 -11.26 10.03 -10.03
CA ALA A 279 -11.36 9.05 -11.08
C ALA A 279 -10.28 9.29 -12.12
N GLY A 280 -9.89 8.23 -12.83
CA GLY A 280 -8.82 8.33 -13.80
C GLY A 280 -8.71 7.18 -14.76
N LEU A 281 -7.73 7.30 -15.64
CA LEU A 281 -7.33 6.32 -16.63
C LEU A 281 -5.85 6.00 -16.47
N GLU A 282 -5.50 4.72 -16.47
CA GLU A 282 -4.13 4.23 -16.47
C GLU A 282 -3.83 3.45 -17.76
N ALA A 283 -2.62 3.63 -18.26
CA ALA A 283 -2.01 2.74 -19.26
C ALA A 283 -0.81 2.05 -18.62
N ARG A 284 -0.69 0.75 -18.81
CA ARG A 284 0.36 -0.10 -18.23
C ARG A 284 1.10 -0.82 -19.36
N PHE A 285 2.41 -0.63 -19.41
CA PHE A 285 3.30 -1.23 -20.39
C PHE A 285 4.17 -2.26 -19.68
N GLU A 286 3.89 -3.54 -19.92
CA GLU A 286 4.63 -4.65 -19.31
C GLU A 286 5.73 -5.11 -20.26
N THR A 287 6.95 -5.07 -19.77
CA THR A 287 8.15 -5.48 -20.50
C THR A 287 9.04 -6.37 -19.65
N THR A 288 9.96 -7.10 -20.28
CA THR A 288 11.05 -7.80 -19.59
C THR A 288 12.38 -7.29 -20.15
N LEU A 289 13.23 -6.79 -19.27
CA LEU A 289 14.57 -6.32 -19.59
C LEU A 289 15.61 -7.38 -19.24
N GLY A 290 16.65 -7.51 -20.07
CA GLY A 290 17.74 -8.43 -19.82
C GLY A 290 17.29 -9.89 -19.71
N TYR A 291 16.16 -10.26 -20.32
CA TYR A 291 15.53 -11.60 -20.27
C TYR A 291 15.02 -12.02 -18.87
N VAL A 292 15.31 -11.27 -17.84
CA VAL A 292 15.10 -11.68 -16.44
C VAL A 292 14.27 -10.68 -15.65
N PHE A 293 14.39 -9.37 -15.92
CA PHE A 293 13.78 -8.33 -15.11
C PHE A 293 12.43 -7.88 -15.67
N PRO A 294 11.29 -8.30 -15.09
CA PRO A 294 9.99 -7.77 -15.46
C PRO A 294 9.86 -6.32 -14.99
N VAL A 295 9.50 -5.45 -15.91
CA VAL A 295 9.35 -4.01 -15.69
C VAL A 295 7.97 -3.59 -16.17
N THR A 296 7.24 -2.87 -15.35
CA THR A 296 5.96 -2.27 -15.71
C THR A 296 6.05 -0.75 -15.61
N LEU A 297 5.85 -0.06 -16.72
CA LEU A 297 5.64 1.37 -16.76
C LEU A 297 4.14 1.64 -16.64
N VAL A 298 3.74 2.41 -15.63
CA VAL A 298 2.36 2.87 -15.45
C VAL A 298 2.31 4.36 -15.69
N VAL A 299 1.42 4.77 -16.56
CA VAL A 299 1.13 6.18 -16.87
C VAL A 299 -0.35 6.41 -16.61
N GLY A 300 -0.68 7.37 -15.77
CA GLY A 300 -2.06 7.66 -15.39
C GLY A 300 -2.37 9.14 -15.37
N PHE A 301 -3.63 9.45 -15.66
CA PHE A 301 -4.23 10.75 -15.47
C PHE A 301 -5.45 10.61 -14.56
N TYR A 302 -5.51 11.44 -13.53
CA TYR A 302 -6.56 11.37 -12.51
C TYR A 302 -7.09 12.76 -12.22
N GLU A 303 -8.40 12.85 -12.03
CA GLU A 303 -9.11 14.08 -11.66
C GLU A 303 -9.69 13.93 -10.25
N ALA A 304 -9.40 14.88 -9.39
CA ALA A 304 -9.92 14.94 -8.03
C ALA A 304 -11.24 15.69 -8.00
N PHE A 305 -12.29 15.06 -7.49
CA PHE A 305 -13.57 15.69 -7.21
C PHE A 305 -13.62 16.13 -5.75
N ASN A 306 -14.31 17.22 -5.47
CA ASN A 306 -14.41 17.81 -4.12
C ASN A 306 -13.07 18.33 -3.54
N ALA A 307 -12.04 18.45 -4.37
CA ALA A 307 -10.82 19.15 -3.96
C ALA A 307 -11.11 20.65 -3.77
N PRO A 308 -10.45 21.31 -2.83
CA PRO A 308 -10.49 22.78 -2.73
C PRO A 308 -10.07 23.43 -4.06
N LYS A 309 -10.67 24.56 -4.38
CA LYS A 309 -10.39 25.31 -5.61
C LYS A 309 -8.89 25.46 -5.86
N GLY A 310 -8.45 25.16 -7.08
CA GLY A 310 -7.06 25.33 -7.53
C GLY A 310 -6.31 24.06 -7.87
N LYS A 311 -6.93 22.87 -7.80
CA LYS A 311 -6.33 21.64 -8.31
C LYS A 311 -6.98 21.21 -9.62
N GLU A 312 -6.17 21.27 -10.66
CA GLU A 312 -6.38 20.57 -11.92
C GLU A 312 -5.91 19.12 -11.79
N GLY A 313 -6.29 18.27 -12.76
CA GLY A 313 -5.99 16.84 -12.74
C GLY A 313 -4.52 16.49 -12.50
N VAL A 314 -4.28 15.36 -11.86
CA VAL A 314 -2.94 14.87 -11.56
C VAL A 314 -2.48 13.91 -12.64
N PHE A 315 -1.42 14.30 -13.35
CA PHE A 315 -0.67 13.36 -14.19
C PHE A 315 0.39 12.66 -13.36
N SER A 316 0.39 11.34 -13.39
CA SER A 316 1.43 10.55 -12.74
C SER A 316 2.05 9.54 -13.69
N SER A 317 3.34 9.29 -13.50
CA SER A 317 4.04 8.19 -14.13
C SER A 317 4.87 7.46 -13.09
N SER A 318 4.80 6.15 -13.10
CA SER A 318 5.62 5.29 -12.23
C SER A 318 6.23 4.15 -13.01
N LEU A 319 7.49 3.84 -12.69
CA LEU A 319 8.18 2.66 -13.20
C LEU A 319 8.28 1.64 -12.06
N GLN A 320 7.65 0.50 -12.24
CA GLN A 320 7.68 -0.60 -11.27
C GLN A 320 8.56 -1.71 -11.82
N VAL A 321 9.60 -2.08 -11.08
CA VAL A 321 10.41 -3.26 -11.35
C VAL A 321 9.91 -4.34 -10.39
N VAL A 322 9.32 -5.38 -10.94
CA VAL A 322 8.85 -6.51 -10.13
C VAL A 322 10.05 -7.46 -9.98
N GLY A 323 10.59 -7.56 -8.76
CA GLY A 323 11.60 -8.57 -8.43
C GLY A 323 10.97 -9.98 -8.42
N PHE A 324 11.83 -11.00 -8.64
CA PHE A 324 11.46 -12.41 -8.55
C PHE A 324 11.44 -12.89 -7.11
#